data_e66b15a13792b1fdade3a7b37c9eb809
#
_entry.id   e66b15a13792b1fdade3a7b37c9eb809
#
_cell.length_a   1.000
_cell.length_b   1.000
_cell.length_c   1.000
_cell.angle_alpha   90.00
_cell.angle_beta   90.00
_cell.angle_gamma   90.00
#
_symmetry.space_group_name_H-M   'P 1'
#
loop_
_entity.id
_entity.type
_entity.pdbx_description
1 polymer ?
#
loop_
_entity_poly.entity_id
_entity_poly.type
_entity_poly.pdbx_seq_one_letter_code
_entity_poly.pdbx_strand_id
1 'polypeptide(L)'
;MSIIGIDIGTSTTKVIEYENEIIKNKLIIRDGFSKEKLDEFINKNNINVEKLVFTGIGASKIDKDNYSVPTYIVDEFSAIAKGGLYLTNKEKALVVSVGTGTAFIDVNGNEAKHLGGTGLGAGTLFNMCNRMLGVNSFDEIVEFAKIGDVEKIDLRIKDITTEDIPTLPLDLTLSNFGKFEKDAKKEDIVIGLINMIFEVIGMMAVFITSNKDIKDVIFIGNITVIPGVKYVLDRIEKVQDIKFIVPENTEFAVVLGAIKSCE
;
A
#
# COMPACT_ATOMS: atom_id res chain seq x y z
N MET A 1 -2.89 -28.81 -6.92
CA MET A 1 -2.60 -27.95 -8.09
C MET A 1 -2.69 -26.52 -7.63
N SER A 2 -1.78 -25.67 -8.10
CA SER A 2 -1.64 -24.31 -7.59
C SER A 2 -2.24 -23.27 -8.53
N ILE A 3 -2.81 -22.20 -7.97
CA ILE A 3 -3.19 -20.99 -8.71
C ILE A 3 -1.99 -20.06 -8.74
N ILE A 4 -1.64 -19.55 -9.91
CA ILE A 4 -0.65 -18.48 -10.02
C ILE A 4 -1.39 -17.15 -10.19
N GLY A 5 -1.23 -16.27 -9.20
CA GLY A 5 -1.71 -14.89 -9.28
C GLY A 5 -0.61 -13.95 -9.74
N ILE A 6 -0.95 -13.01 -10.62
CA ILE A 6 -0.01 -12.04 -11.19
C ILE A 6 -0.65 -10.64 -11.13
N ASP A 7 -0.06 -9.74 -10.36
CA ASP A 7 -0.43 -8.31 -10.31
C ASP A 7 0.62 -7.50 -11.09
N ILE A 8 0.23 -7.00 -12.27
CA ILE A 8 1.11 -6.21 -13.15
C ILE A 8 0.88 -4.72 -12.86
N GLY A 9 1.56 -4.21 -11.84
CA GLY A 9 1.54 -2.79 -11.50
C GLY A 9 2.49 -1.95 -12.36
N THR A 10 2.43 -0.64 -12.18
CA THR A 10 3.27 0.33 -12.93
C THR A 10 4.76 0.20 -12.60
N SER A 11 5.11 0.00 -11.33
CA SER A 11 6.50 -0.03 -10.86
C SER A 11 7.00 -1.43 -10.54
N THR A 12 6.12 -2.35 -10.25
CA THR A 12 6.46 -3.73 -9.88
C THR A 12 5.40 -4.71 -10.36
N THR A 13 5.81 -5.91 -10.73
CA THR A 13 4.91 -7.05 -10.91
C THR A 13 5.09 -8.00 -9.74
N LYS A 14 4.00 -8.47 -9.16
CA LYS A 14 4.00 -9.44 -8.08
C LYS A 14 3.40 -10.74 -8.57
N VAL A 15 4.10 -11.83 -8.34
CA VAL A 15 3.67 -13.18 -8.69
C VAL A 15 3.62 -14.01 -7.43
N ILE A 16 2.52 -14.72 -7.20
CA ILE A 16 2.39 -15.67 -6.10
C ILE A 16 1.92 -17.03 -6.60
N GLU A 17 2.44 -18.07 -5.97
CA GLU A 17 1.83 -19.39 -5.98
C GLU A 17 0.90 -19.51 -4.80
N TYR A 18 -0.37 -19.81 -5.07
CA TYR A 18 -1.41 -19.93 -4.06
C TYR A 18 -2.04 -21.32 -4.09
N GLU A 19 -1.98 -22.02 -2.97
CA GLU A 19 -2.53 -23.35 -2.83
C GLU A 19 -3.00 -23.59 -1.39
N ASN A 20 -4.20 -24.15 -1.21
CA ASN A 20 -4.78 -24.46 0.10
C ASN A 20 -4.79 -23.26 1.06
N GLU A 21 -5.26 -22.11 0.59
CA GLU A 21 -5.34 -20.85 1.34
C GLU A 21 -3.96 -20.27 1.79
N ILE A 22 -2.86 -20.74 1.21
CA ILE A 22 -1.50 -20.34 1.60
C ILE A 22 -0.71 -19.86 0.37
N ILE A 23 0.02 -18.76 0.55
CA ILE A 23 1.07 -18.35 -0.40
C ILE A 23 2.28 -19.27 -0.20
N LYS A 24 2.55 -20.14 -1.17
CA LYS A 24 3.68 -21.08 -1.16
C LYS A 24 4.98 -20.43 -1.60
N ASN A 25 4.95 -19.77 -2.73
CA ASN A 25 6.08 -19.07 -3.33
C ASN A 25 5.68 -17.67 -3.77
N LYS A 26 6.63 -16.74 -3.76
CA LYS A 26 6.40 -15.34 -4.16
C LYS A 26 7.61 -14.78 -4.92
N LEU A 27 7.32 -13.89 -5.88
CA LEU A 27 8.31 -13.18 -6.68
C LEU A 27 7.87 -11.72 -6.88
N ILE A 28 8.80 -10.79 -6.75
CA ILE A 28 8.59 -9.38 -7.09
C ILE A 28 9.54 -9.02 -8.23
N ILE A 29 8.99 -8.61 -9.35
CA ILE A 29 9.73 -8.20 -10.56
C ILE A 29 9.69 -6.67 -10.65
N ARG A 30 10.86 -6.03 -10.75
CA ARG A 30 10.97 -4.55 -10.76
C ARG A 30 11.26 -3.97 -12.15
N ASP A 31 11.66 -4.78 -13.11
CA ASP A 31 12.09 -4.40 -14.46
C ASP A 31 11.06 -4.79 -15.54
N GLY A 32 9.78 -4.85 -15.18
CA GLY A 32 8.67 -5.19 -16.05
C GLY A 32 8.36 -6.69 -16.13
N PHE A 33 7.09 -6.98 -16.38
CA PHE A 33 6.59 -8.34 -16.59
C PHE A 33 7.04 -8.89 -17.94
N SER A 34 7.46 -10.16 -17.96
CA SER A 34 7.56 -10.95 -19.18
C SER A 34 7.13 -12.40 -18.92
N LYS A 35 6.71 -13.08 -19.98
CA LYS A 35 6.30 -14.48 -19.89
C LYS A 35 7.47 -15.37 -19.48
N GLU A 36 8.68 -15.09 -19.98
CA GLU A 36 9.89 -15.85 -19.66
C GLU A 36 10.17 -15.84 -18.15
N LYS A 37 10.02 -14.68 -17.46
CA LYS A 37 10.19 -14.58 -16.00
C LYS A 37 9.12 -15.37 -15.23
N LEU A 38 7.89 -15.41 -15.76
CA LEU A 38 6.83 -16.23 -15.19
C LEU A 38 7.15 -17.72 -15.35
N ASP A 39 7.57 -18.14 -16.55
CA ASP A 39 7.95 -19.53 -16.84
C ASP A 39 9.15 -19.96 -15.99
N GLU A 40 10.16 -19.11 -15.81
CA GLU A 40 11.30 -19.35 -14.90
C GLU A 40 10.83 -19.55 -13.45
N PHE A 41 9.91 -18.70 -12.95
CA PHE A 41 9.36 -18.84 -11.61
C PHE A 41 8.62 -20.16 -11.44
N ILE A 42 7.79 -20.55 -12.39
CA ILE A 42 7.03 -21.80 -12.39
C ILE A 42 7.99 -23.00 -12.40
N ASN A 43 8.96 -23.01 -13.32
CA ASN A 43 9.91 -24.11 -13.48
C ASN A 43 10.84 -24.27 -12.26
N LYS A 44 11.38 -23.15 -11.76
CA LYS A 44 12.29 -23.15 -10.59
C LYS A 44 11.63 -23.76 -9.33
N ASN A 45 10.34 -23.54 -9.16
CA ASN A 45 9.60 -24.02 -8.01
C ASN A 45 8.83 -25.32 -8.28
N ASN A 46 8.96 -25.93 -9.49
CA ASN A 46 8.25 -27.14 -9.91
C ASN A 46 6.73 -27.05 -9.72
N ILE A 47 6.12 -25.91 -10.08
CA ILE A 47 4.71 -25.63 -9.81
C ILE A 47 3.82 -26.34 -10.83
N ASN A 48 2.87 -27.14 -10.36
CA ASN A 48 1.80 -27.70 -11.18
C ASN A 48 0.64 -26.71 -11.25
N VAL A 49 0.62 -25.92 -12.32
CA VAL A 49 -0.30 -24.78 -12.51
C VAL A 49 -1.68 -25.26 -12.92
N GLU A 50 -2.70 -24.91 -12.13
CA GLU A 50 -4.11 -25.15 -12.45
C GLU A 50 -4.68 -24.03 -13.33
N LYS A 51 -4.45 -22.78 -12.92
CA LYS A 51 -4.91 -21.58 -13.62
C LYS A 51 -4.00 -20.38 -13.36
N LEU A 52 -4.02 -19.41 -14.27
CA LEU A 52 -3.39 -18.10 -14.12
C LEU A 52 -4.45 -17.03 -13.87
N VAL A 53 -4.19 -16.12 -12.93
CA VAL A 53 -5.06 -14.99 -12.63
C VAL A 53 -4.25 -13.70 -12.68
N PHE A 54 -4.51 -12.86 -13.66
CA PHE A 54 -3.87 -11.58 -13.87
C PHE A 54 -4.73 -10.43 -13.33
N THR A 55 -4.08 -9.42 -12.80
CA THR A 55 -4.69 -8.14 -12.40
C THR A 55 -3.68 -7.01 -12.51
N GLY A 56 -4.08 -5.80 -12.14
CA GLY A 56 -3.27 -4.60 -12.24
C GLY A 56 -3.41 -3.90 -13.59
N ILE A 57 -2.99 -2.64 -13.67
CA ILE A 57 -3.15 -1.80 -14.85
C ILE A 57 -2.48 -2.40 -16.12
N GLY A 58 -1.38 -3.13 -15.93
CA GLY A 58 -0.65 -3.79 -17.00
C GLY A 58 -1.32 -5.06 -17.54
N ALA A 59 -2.29 -5.63 -16.81
CA ALA A 59 -2.98 -6.86 -17.24
C ALA A 59 -3.82 -6.67 -18.51
N SER A 60 -4.18 -5.44 -18.86
CA SER A 60 -4.86 -5.11 -20.11
C SER A 60 -4.09 -5.50 -21.39
N LYS A 61 -2.77 -5.71 -21.27
CA LYS A 61 -1.89 -6.10 -22.38
C LYS A 61 -1.71 -7.62 -22.51
N ILE A 62 -2.29 -8.39 -21.60
CA ILE A 62 -2.15 -9.85 -21.59
C ILE A 62 -3.09 -10.47 -22.61
N ASP A 63 -2.49 -11.23 -23.52
CA ASP A 63 -3.21 -12.11 -24.43
C ASP A 63 -3.33 -13.50 -23.78
N LYS A 64 -4.56 -13.90 -23.45
CA LYS A 64 -4.86 -15.16 -22.75
C LYS A 64 -4.50 -16.39 -23.59
N ASP A 65 -4.54 -16.28 -24.90
CA ASP A 65 -4.28 -17.38 -25.82
C ASP A 65 -2.79 -17.79 -25.86
N ASN A 66 -1.92 -16.97 -25.29
CA ASN A 66 -0.50 -17.29 -25.13
C ASN A 66 -0.19 -18.27 -23.98
N TYR A 67 -1.20 -18.72 -23.25
CA TYR A 67 -1.04 -19.62 -22.09
C TYR A 67 -1.80 -20.93 -22.29
N SER A 68 -1.17 -22.04 -21.93
CA SER A 68 -1.72 -23.40 -22.10
C SER A 68 -2.71 -23.83 -20.99
N VAL A 69 -2.89 -22.99 -19.98
CA VAL A 69 -3.79 -23.25 -18.85
C VAL A 69 -4.90 -22.18 -18.80
N PRO A 70 -6.04 -22.46 -18.16
CA PRO A 70 -7.10 -21.47 -17.97
C PRO A 70 -6.55 -20.16 -17.43
N THR A 71 -6.80 -19.04 -18.14
CA THR A 71 -6.23 -17.72 -17.82
C THR A 71 -7.34 -16.70 -17.63
N TYR A 72 -7.33 -16.02 -16.50
CA TYR A 72 -8.32 -15.02 -16.12
C TYR A 72 -7.66 -13.65 -15.96
N ILE A 73 -8.41 -12.61 -16.26
CA ILE A 73 -8.03 -11.21 -16.00
C ILE A 73 -9.11 -10.61 -15.10
N VAL A 74 -8.70 -10.11 -13.95
CA VAL A 74 -9.57 -9.47 -12.96
C VAL A 74 -9.30 -7.97 -12.95
N ASP A 75 -10.36 -7.19 -12.92
CA ASP A 75 -10.27 -5.74 -12.76
C ASP A 75 -9.51 -5.35 -11.49
N GLU A 76 -8.63 -4.35 -11.62
CA GLU A 76 -7.73 -3.94 -10.53
C GLU A 76 -8.51 -3.45 -9.30
N PHE A 77 -9.57 -2.66 -9.47
CA PHE A 77 -10.31 -2.12 -8.33
C PHE A 77 -11.10 -3.22 -7.61
N SER A 78 -11.64 -4.18 -8.37
CA SER A 78 -12.27 -5.39 -7.81
C SER A 78 -11.27 -6.22 -7.03
N ALA A 79 -10.06 -6.40 -7.55
CA ALA A 79 -8.98 -7.10 -6.87
C ALA A 79 -8.52 -6.39 -5.59
N ILE A 80 -8.37 -5.05 -5.61
CA ILE A 80 -8.06 -4.23 -4.45
C ILE A 80 -9.13 -4.42 -3.36
N ALA A 81 -10.40 -4.27 -3.72
CA ALA A 81 -11.53 -4.41 -2.81
C ALA A 81 -11.56 -5.77 -2.13
N LYS A 82 -11.56 -6.83 -2.95
CA LYS A 82 -11.62 -8.21 -2.46
C LYS A 82 -10.40 -8.57 -1.60
N GLY A 83 -9.20 -8.12 -2.01
CA GLY A 83 -7.96 -8.36 -1.27
C GLY A 83 -7.94 -7.72 0.11
N GLY A 84 -8.37 -6.46 0.21
CA GLY A 84 -8.48 -5.75 1.48
C GLY A 84 -9.46 -6.44 2.44
N LEU A 85 -10.65 -6.78 1.98
CA LEU A 85 -11.64 -7.50 2.79
C LEU A 85 -11.16 -8.90 3.19
N TYR A 86 -10.58 -9.66 2.26
CA TYR A 86 -10.07 -11.01 2.52
C TYR A 86 -9.02 -11.02 3.63
N LEU A 87 -8.02 -10.15 3.55
CA LEU A 87 -6.93 -10.10 4.55
C LEU A 87 -7.39 -9.65 5.94
N THR A 88 -8.54 -9.00 6.04
CA THR A 88 -9.03 -8.46 7.32
C THR A 88 -10.28 -9.15 7.86
N ASN A 89 -10.86 -10.10 7.11
CA ASN A 89 -12.16 -10.72 7.40
C ASN A 89 -13.26 -9.68 7.65
N LYS A 90 -13.23 -8.55 6.90
CA LYS A 90 -14.25 -7.52 6.95
C LYS A 90 -15.22 -7.68 5.78
N GLU A 91 -16.45 -7.21 5.96
CA GLU A 91 -17.46 -7.18 4.91
C GLU A 91 -17.66 -5.77 4.32
N LYS A 92 -17.29 -4.74 5.09
CA LYS A 92 -17.42 -3.34 4.70
C LYS A 92 -16.22 -2.53 5.19
N ALA A 93 -15.63 -1.74 4.31
CA ALA A 93 -14.51 -0.87 4.64
C ALA A 93 -14.24 0.17 3.54
N LEU A 94 -13.46 1.19 3.87
CA LEU A 94 -12.70 1.93 2.86
C LEU A 94 -11.36 1.23 2.65
N VAL A 95 -11.11 0.69 1.46
CA VAL A 95 -9.80 0.12 1.12
C VAL A 95 -8.94 1.18 0.45
N VAL A 96 -7.78 1.44 1.02
CA VAL A 96 -6.78 2.42 0.55
C VAL A 96 -5.59 1.64 0.01
N SER A 97 -5.47 1.60 -1.32
CA SER A 97 -4.37 0.93 -2.01
C SER A 97 -3.24 1.90 -2.28
N VAL A 98 -2.11 1.75 -1.56
CA VAL A 98 -0.94 2.61 -1.67
C VAL A 98 0.12 1.93 -2.53
N GLY A 99 -0.01 2.13 -3.84
CA GLY A 99 0.94 1.69 -4.86
C GLY A 99 1.88 2.82 -5.29
N THR A 100 2.14 2.97 -6.59
CA THR A 100 2.89 4.11 -7.16
C THR A 100 2.25 5.45 -6.79
N GLY A 101 0.92 5.54 -6.91
CA GLY A 101 0.04 6.52 -6.26
C GLY A 101 -0.90 5.80 -5.30
N THR A 102 -2.00 6.45 -4.93
CA THR A 102 -3.00 5.90 -4.00
C THR A 102 -4.39 5.93 -4.61
N ALA A 103 -5.14 4.83 -4.44
CA ALA A 103 -6.56 4.73 -4.79
C ALA A 103 -7.41 4.46 -3.55
N PHE A 104 -8.62 5.03 -3.52
CA PHE A 104 -9.61 4.86 -2.47
C PHE A 104 -10.82 4.11 -3.01
N ILE A 105 -11.13 2.95 -2.45
CA ILE A 105 -12.22 2.07 -2.86
C ILE A 105 -13.18 1.86 -1.69
N ASP A 106 -14.43 2.30 -1.86
CA ASP A 106 -15.53 2.02 -0.94
C ASP A 106 -16.04 0.61 -1.21
N VAL A 107 -16.03 -0.24 -0.20
CA VAL A 107 -16.36 -1.66 -0.36
C VAL A 107 -17.45 -2.06 0.62
N ASN A 108 -18.48 -2.73 0.10
CA ASN A 108 -19.56 -3.30 0.89
C ASN A 108 -19.97 -4.67 0.30
N GLY A 109 -19.52 -5.74 0.92
CA GLY A 109 -19.69 -7.10 0.41
C GLY A 109 -18.99 -7.26 -0.96
N ASN A 110 -19.78 -7.51 -2.01
CA ASN A 110 -19.28 -7.64 -3.37
C ASN A 110 -19.33 -6.32 -4.17
N GLU A 111 -19.87 -5.26 -3.60
CA GLU A 111 -19.91 -3.95 -4.24
C GLU A 111 -18.62 -3.19 -3.96
N ALA A 112 -17.93 -2.80 -5.02
CA ALA A 112 -16.71 -2.00 -4.95
C ALA A 112 -16.87 -0.73 -5.80
N LYS A 113 -16.64 0.43 -5.19
CA LYS A 113 -16.73 1.72 -5.87
C LYS A 113 -15.41 2.47 -5.74
N HIS A 114 -14.73 2.70 -6.85
CA HIS A 114 -13.58 3.61 -6.89
C HIS A 114 -14.06 5.04 -6.65
N LEU A 115 -13.54 5.68 -5.60
CA LEU A 115 -13.93 7.05 -5.20
C LEU A 115 -12.99 8.11 -5.74
N GLY A 116 -11.80 7.72 -6.17
CA GLY A 116 -10.72 8.58 -6.62
C GLY A 116 -9.39 8.17 -6.04
N GLY A 117 -8.39 9.05 -6.16
CA GLY A 117 -7.05 8.78 -5.68
C GLY A 117 -6.20 10.03 -5.58
N THR A 118 -4.92 9.83 -5.26
CA THR A 118 -3.90 10.88 -5.26
C THR A 118 -2.61 10.37 -5.88
N GLY A 119 -1.81 11.28 -6.46
CA GLY A 119 -0.48 10.96 -6.95
C GLY A 119 0.54 10.65 -5.84
N LEU A 120 0.17 10.84 -4.57
CA LEU A 120 1.04 10.48 -3.44
C LEU A 120 1.06 8.95 -3.26
N GLY A 121 2.26 8.40 -3.06
CA GLY A 121 2.45 6.97 -2.85
C GLY A 121 3.92 6.57 -2.90
N ALA A 122 4.19 5.31 -3.20
CA ALA A 122 5.55 4.77 -3.29
C ALA A 122 6.40 5.48 -4.37
N GLY A 123 5.77 5.87 -5.48
CA GLY A 123 6.45 6.61 -6.53
C GLY A 123 6.95 7.97 -6.05
N THR A 124 6.13 8.70 -5.30
CA THR A 124 6.51 9.99 -4.70
C THR A 124 7.63 9.80 -3.70
N LEU A 125 7.45 8.87 -2.73
CA LEU A 125 8.45 8.60 -1.70
C LEU A 125 9.80 8.23 -2.31
N PHE A 126 9.84 7.22 -3.20
CA PHE A 126 11.08 6.74 -3.78
C PHE A 126 11.77 7.81 -4.61
N ASN A 127 11.06 8.52 -5.49
CA ASN A 127 11.67 9.51 -6.36
C ASN A 127 12.16 10.74 -5.59
N MET A 128 11.47 11.19 -4.56
CA MET A 128 11.95 12.28 -3.69
C MET A 128 13.19 11.84 -2.92
N CYS A 129 13.20 10.67 -2.29
CA CYS A 129 14.37 10.13 -1.62
C CYS A 129 15.57 9.97 -2.57
N ASN A 130 15.33 9.44 -3.77
CA ASN A 130 16.39 9.25 -4.77
C ASN A 130 16.96 10.59 -5.26
N ARG A 131 16.12 11.51 -5.71
CA ARG A 131 16.55 12.76 -6.35
C ARG A 131 17.09 13.79 -5.36
N MET A 132 16.52 13.87 -4.17
CA MET A 132 16.89 14.88 -3.18
C MET A 132 17.99 14.39 -2.23
N LEU A 133 18.01 13.09 -1.90
CA LEU A 133 18.89 12.53 -0.87
C LEU A 133 19.93 11.55 -1.42
N GLY A 134 19.81 11.13 -2.69
CA GLY A 134 20.67 10.12 -3.30
C GLY A 134 20.43 8.70 -2.75
N VAL A 135 19.25 8.42 -2.23
CA VAL A 135 18.82 7.09 -1.77
C VAL A 135 18.47 6.23 -2.98
N ASN A 136 19.07 5.06 -3.12
CA ASN A 136 19.01 4.28 -4.36
C ASN A 136 18.18 3.00 -4.26
N SER A 137 17.73 2.62 -3.07
CA SER A 137 16.95 1.42 -2.89
C SER A 137 15.81 1.62 -1.88
N PHE A 138 14.79 0.77 -1.99
CA PHE A 138 13.69 0.74 -1.02
C PHE A 138 14.17 0.28 0.36
N ASP A 139 15.12 -0.65 0.40
CA ASP A 139 15.67 -1.16 1.66
C ASP A 139 16.41 -0.06 2.43
N GLU A 140 17.12 0.84 1.71
CA GLU A 140 17.76 2.02 2.31
C GLU A 140 16.74 2.99 2.91
N ILE A 141 15.59 3.19 2.26
CA ILE A 141 14.46 3.97 2.82
C ILE A 141 13.97 3.35 4.11
N VAL A 142 13.80 2.01 4.15
CA VAL A 142 13.36 1.29 5.34
C VAL A 142 14.35 1.44 6.48
N GLU A 143 15.66 1.32 6.22
CA GLU A 143 16.69 1.50 7.25
C GLU A 143 16.70 2.94 7.79
N PHE A 144 16.62 3.95 6.93
CA PHE A 144 16.52 5.34 7.37
C PHE A 144 15.24 5.61 8.17
N ALA A 145 14.12 5.04 7.78
CA ALA A 145 12.86 5.20 8.50
C ALA A 145 12.89 4.62 9.93
N LYS A 146 13.78 3.65 10.21
CA LYS A 146 13.97 3.09 11.57
C LYS A 146 14.66 4.03 12.54
N ILE A 147 15.51 4.92 12.04
CA ILE A 147 16.40 5.74 12.87
C ILE A 147 16.15 7.24 12.74
N GLY A 148 15.36 7.66 11.76
CA GLY A 148 15.02 9.07 11.53
C GLY A 148 14.14 9.65 12.64
N ASP A 149 14.34 10.93 12.90
CA ASP A 149 13.57 11.71 13.87
C ASP A 149 12.72 12.76 13.14
N VAL A 150 11.42 12.50 13.05
CA VAL A 150 10.47 13.41 12.41
C VAL A 150 10.30 14.73 13.16
N GLU A 151 10.64 14.79 14.45
CA GLU A 151 10.56 16.01 15.25
C GLU A 151 11.60 17.07 14.86
N LYS A 152 12.63 16.68 14.16
CA LYS A 152 13.60 17.61 13.54
C LYS A 152 13.10 18.25 12.22
N ILE A 153 12.05 17.68 11.65
CA ILE A 153 11.54 18.07 10.32
C ILE A 153 10.21 18.80 10.45
N ASP A 154 9.26 18.22 11.18
CA ASP A 154 7.90 18.72 11.26
C ASP A 154 7.70 19.66 12.44
N LEU A 155 6.99 20.76 12.18
CA LEU A 155 6.50 21.64 13.23
C LEU A 155 5.24 21.00 13.84
N ARG A 156 5.23 20.82 15.17
CA ARG A 156 4.13 20.22 15.90
C ARG A 156 3.46 21.22 16.85
N ILE A 157 2.28 20.88 17.35
CA ILE A 157 1.54 21.72 18.31
C ILE A 157 2.42 22.01 19.56
N LYS A 158 3.13 20.99 20.07
CA LYS A 158 4.04 21.12 21.23
C LYS A 158 5.20 22.10 21.05
N ASP A 159 5.57 22.42 19.81
CA ASP A 159 6.63 23.40 19.51
C ASP A 159 6.13 24.85 19.70
N ILE A 160 4.81 25.05 19.73
CA ILE A 160 4.17 26.37 19.85
C ILE A 160 3.56 26.59 21.24
N THR A 161 3.00 25.53 21.87
CA THR A 161 2.33 25.62 23.18
C THR A 161 2.58 24.39 24.00
N THR A 162 2.56 24.55 25.31
CA THR A 162 2.58 23.46 26.31
C THR A 162 1.19 23.20 26.88
N GLU A 163 0.19 24.01 26.51
CA GLU A 163 -1.18 23.86 27.02
C GLU A 163 -1.91 22.76 26.24
N ASP A 164 -2.58 21.89 26.98
CA ASP A 164 -3.46 20.88 26.40
C ASP A 164 -4.69 21.53 25.74
N ILE A 165 -4.82 21.32 24.44
CA ILE A 165 -6.00 21.72 23.69
C ILE A 165 -6.82 20.45 23.45
N PRO A 166 -8.06 20.33 24.00
CA PRO A 166 -8.80 19.06 24.04
C PRO A 166 -8.97 18.32 22.69
N THR A 167 -8.97 19.06 21.58
CA THR A 167 -9.15 18.52 20.22
C THR A 167 -7.86 18.47 19.41
N LEU A 168 -6.75 18.94 19.95
CA LEU A 168 -5.46 19.08 19.26
C LEU A 168 -4.33 18.50 20.14
N PRO A 169 -4.10 17.18 20.11
CA PRO A 169 -2.97 16.59 20.82
C PRO A 169 -1.65 17.26 20.48
N LEU A 170 -0.77 17.42 21.46
CA LEU A 170 0.51 18.11 21.32
C LEU A 170 1.44 17.48 20.27
N ASP A 171 1.27 16.20 19.95
CA ASP A 171 2.02 15.46 18.94
C ASP A 171 1.46 15.59 17.50
N LEU A 172 0.36 16.32 17.30
CA LEU A 172 -0.15 16.58 15.96
C LEU A 172 0.80 17.48 15.17
N THR A 173 0.94 17.16 13.88
CA THR A 173 1.65 18.00 12.91
C THR A 173 0.88 19.28 12.65
N LEU A 174 1.53 20.42 12.88
CA LEU A 174 1.02 21.74 12.49
C LEU A 174 1.46 22.08 11.06
N SER A 175 2.70 21.70 10.72
CA SER A 175 3.23 21.90 9.37
C SER A 175 4.27 20.83 9.04
N ASN A 176 4.00 20.00 8.03
CA ASN A 176 5.01 19.11 7.49
C ASN A 176 6.20 19.93 6.96
N PHE A 177 7.41 19.53 7.30
CA PHE A 177 8.64 20.24 6.98
C PHE A 177 8.70 21.69 7.50
N GLY A 178 7.84 22.05 8.46
CA GLY A 178 7.73 23.43 8.97
C GLY A 178 8.84 23.84 9.94
N LYS A 179 9.54 22.88 10.56
CA LYS A 179 10.65 23.12 11.49
C LYS A 179 12.00 23.04 10.78
N PHE A 180 12.30 21.95 10.13
CA PHE A 180 13.49 21.61 9.38
C PHE A 180 14.80 22.10 10.02
N GLU A 181 15.21 21.46 11.10
CA GLU A 181 16.39 21.83 11.87
C GLU A 181 17.68 21.80 11.02
N LYS A 182 18.64 22.67 11.33
CA LYS A 182 19.89 22.80 10.55
C LYS A 182 20.78 21.57 10.59
N ASP A 183 20.66 20.76 11.64
CA ASP A 183 21.39 19.50 11.84
C ASP A 183 20.60 18.26 11.41
N ALA A 184 19.42 18.44 10.80
CA ALA A 184 18.61 17.36 10.27
C ALA A 184 19.38 16.55 9.21
N LYS A 185 19.34 15.24 9.33
CA LYS A 185 20.05 14.29 8.48
C LYS A 185 19.11 13.68 7.43
N LYS A 186 19.67 12.88 6.52
CA LYS A 186 18.89 12.20 5.47
C LYS A 186 17.79 11.32 6.05
N GLU A 187 18.08 10.57 7.11
CA GLU A 187 17.13 9.70 7.79
C GLU A 187 15.94 10.49 8.37
N ASP A 188 16.20 11.69 8.89
CA ASP A 188 15.16 12.57 9.43
C ASP A 188 14.25 13.08 8.31
N ILE A 189 14.83 13.43 7.15
CA ILE A 189 14.07 13.84 5.96
C ILE A 189 13.23 12.68 5.40
N VAL A 190 13.77 11.45 5.38
CA VAL A 190 13.05 10.26 4.92
C VAL A 190 11.81 10.03 5.77
N ILE A 191 11.93 10.06 7.11
CA ILE A 191 10.77 9.86 7.98
C ILE A 191 9.78 11.04 7.90
N GLY A 192 10.24 12.26 7.67
CA GLY A 192 9.40 13.42 7.38
C GLY A 192 8.57 13.24 6.10
N LEU A 193 9.17 12.72 5.02
CA LEU A 193 8.48 12.40 3.77
C LEU A 193 7.41 11.31 3.99
N ILE A 194 7.74 10.26 4.75
CA ILE A 194 6.79 9.20 5.10
C ILE A 194 5.63 9.79 5.90
N ASN A 195 5.91 10.62 6.93
CA ASN A 195 4.88 11.27 7.72
C ASN A 195 3.95 12.10 6.83
N MET A 196 4.48 12.99 6.01
CA MET A 196 3.70 13.84 5.11
C MET A 196 2.79 13.03 4.18
N ILE A 197 3.33 11.99 3.53
CA ILE A 197 2.58 11.18 2.58
C ILE A 197 1.41 10.46 3.29
N PHE A 198 1.69 9.77 4.39
CA PHE A 198 0.68 8.99 5.08
C PHE A 198 -0.30 9.84 5.90
N GLU A 199 0.13 11.00 6.39
CA GLU A 199 -0.77 11.95 7.03
C GLU A 199 -1.81 12.49 6.03
N VAL A 200 -1.37 12.89 4.83
CA VAL A 200 -2.29 13.35 3.78
C VAL A 200 -3.24 12.24 3.34
N ILE A 201 -2.72 11.03 3.08
CA ILE A 201 -3.57 9.88 2.68
C ILE A 201 -4.54 9.51 3.79
N GLY A 202 -4.09 9.47 5.04
CA GLY A 202 -4.91 9.18 6.21
C GLY A 202 -6.02 10.21 6.41
N MET A 203 -5.71 11.50 6.32
CA MET A 203 -6.71 12.56 6.42
C MET A 203 -7.69 12.57 5.25
N MET A 204 -7.26 12.22 4.03
CA MET A 204 -8.18 12.00 2.92
C MET A 204 -9.16 10.86 3.22
N ALA A 205 -8.69 9.75 3.80
CA ALA A 205 -9.56 8.66 4.22
C ALA A 205 -10.57 9.10 5.28
N VAL A 206 -10.16 9.93 6.27
CA VAL A 206 -11.06 10.54 7.25
C VAL A 206 -12.15 11.37 6.56
N PHE A 207 -11.79 12.27 5.64
CA PHE A 207 -12.77 13.09 4.94
C PHE A 207 -13.72 12.28 4.06
N ILE A 208 -13.23 11.21 3.41
CA ILE A 208 -14.05 10.31 2.62
C ILE A 208 -15.08 9.58 3.49
N THR A 209 -14.71 9.19 4.71
CA THR A 209 -15.58 8.42 5.61
C THR A 209 -16.47 9.26 6.52
N SER A 210 -16.20 10.58 6.66
CA SER A 210 -16.87 11.48 7.62
C SER A 210 -18.38 11.50 7.53
N ASN A 211 -18.95 11.30 6.33
CA ASN A 211 -20.41 11.27 6.10
C ASN A 211 -20.89 9.87 5.69
N LYS A 212 -20.13 8.82 6.00
CA LYS A 212 -20.45 7.44 5.68
C LYS A 212 -20.47 6.60 6.95
N ASP A 213 -21.29 5.56 6.94
CA ASP A 213 -21.24 4.52 7.96
C ASP A 213 -20.08 3.54 7.68
N ILE A 214 -18.84 4.06 7.68
CA ILE A 214 -17.59 3.32 7.49
C ILE A 214 -16.65 3.73 8.61
N LYS A 215 -16.25 2.75 9.44
CA LYS A 215 -15.29 2.95 10.53
C LYS A 215 -13.95 2.30 10.25
N ASP A 216 -13.94 1.22 9.48
CA ASP A 216 -12.72 0.50 9.14
C ASP A 216 -12.11 1.04 7.84
N VAL A 217 -10.85 1.45 7.91
CA VAL A 217 -10.04 1.89 6.76
C VAL A 217 -8.85 0.96 6.63
N ILE A 218 -8.82 0.18 5.55
CA ILE A 218 -7.81 -0.86 5.32
C ILE A 218 -6.74 -0.33 4.38
N PHE A 219 -5.51 -0.25 4.85
CA PHE A 219 -4.35 0.16 4.06
C PHE A 219 -3.64 -1.07 3.48
N ILE A 220 -3.49 -1.11 2.17
CA ILE A 220 -2.75 -2.16 1.46
C ILE A 220 -1.68 -1.57 0.54
N GLY A 221 -0.65 -2.34 0.26
CA GLY A 221 0.46 -1.97 -0.62
C GLY A 221 1.83 -2.01 0.06
N ASN A 222 2.91 -1.98 -0.73
CA ASN A 222 4.27 -2.24 -0.25
C ASN A 222 4.77 -1.26 0.81
N ILE A 223 4.42 0.02 0.70
CA ILE A 223 4.96 1.05 1.60
C ILE A 223 4.17 1.19 2.90
N THR A 224 3.05 0.49 3.05
CA THR A 224 2.24 0.55 4.27
C THR A 224 2.91 -0.10 5.47
N VAL A 225 3.89 -0.99 5.23
CA VAL A 225 4.66 -1.69 6.28
C VAL A 225 5.97 -0.99 6.65
N ILE A 226 6.29 0.16 6.05
CA ILE A 226 7.51 0.91 6.40
C ILE A 226 7.41 1.40 7.85
N PRO A 227 8.51 1.31 8.63
CA PRO A 227 8.56 1.90 9.96
C PRO A 227 8.11 3.37 9.94
N GLY A 228 7.33 3.77 10.94
CA GLY A 228 6.75 5.11 11.02
C GLY A 228 5.32 5.22 10.48
N VAL A 229 4.92 4.42 9.47
CA VAL A 229 3.56 4.48 8.91
C VAL A 229 2.51 4.23 9.99
N LYS A 230 2.67 3.15 10.76
CA LYS A 230 1.74 2.86 11.85
C LYS A 230 1.63 4.01 12.85
N TYR A 231 2.74 4.63 13.20
CA TYR A 231 2.76 5.78 14.12
C TYR A 231 1.93 6.96 13.59
N VAL A 232 2.02 7.24 12.29
CA VAL A 232 1.21 8.31 11.65
C VAL A 232 -0.27 7.98 11.73
N LEU A 233 -0.66 6.76 11.35
CA LEU A 233 -2.04 6.31 11.35
C LEU A 233 -2.63 6.28 12.77
N ASP A 234 -1.92 5.71 13.75
CA ASP A 234 -2.34 5.67 15.16
C ASP A 234 -2.57 7.09 15.73
N ARG A 235 -1.79 8.07 15.28
CA ARG A 235 -1.92 9.47 15.70
C ARG A 235 -3.20 10.11 15.19
N ILE A 236 -3.60 9.80 13.95
CA ILE A 236 -4.86 10.25 13.38
C ILE A 236 -6.03 9.56 14.09
N GLU A 237 -5.94 8.26 14.37
CA GLU A 237 -6.98 7.51 15.12
C GLU A 237 -7.31 8.10 16.50
N LYS A 238 -6.31 8.68 17.21
CA LYS A 238 -6.54 9.28 18.52
C LYS A 238 -7.56 10.43 18.52
N VAL A 239 -7.72 11.11 17.38
CA VAL A 239 -8.57 12.30 17.25
C VAL A 239 -9.74 12.11 16.27
N GLN A 240 -9.82 10.96 15.62
CA GLN A 240 -10.84 10.65 14.62
C GLN A 240 -11.55 9.34 14.98
N ASP A 241 -12.87 9.29 14.75
CA ASP A 241 -13.69 8.11 15.04
C ASP A 241 -13.63 7.10 13.86
N ILE A 242 -12.42 6.65 13.55
CA ILE A 242 -12.12 5.64 12.53
C ILE A 242 -11.04 4.69 13.04
N LYS A 243 -10.91 3.53 12.37
CA LYS A 243 -9.87 2.55 12.66
C LYS A 243 -9.06 2.27 11.41
N PHE A 244 -7.75 2.50 11.47
CA PHE A 244 -6.83 2.11 10.41
C PHE A 244 -6.31 0.68 10.62
N ILE A 245 -6.38 -0.13 9.59
CA ILE A 245 -5.96 -1.53 9.59
C ILE A 245 -4.91 -1.72 8.50
N VAL A 246 -3.73 -2.15 8.90
CA VAL A 246 -2.67 -2.60 7.97
C VAL A 246 -2.52 -4.11 8.18
N PRO A 247 -3.09 -4.94 7.30
CA PRO A 247 -3.03 -6.39 7.47
C PRO A 247 -1.65 -6.96 7.16
N GLU A 248 -1.38 -8.18 7.62
CA GLU A 248 -0.23 -8.95 7.15
C GLU A 248 -0.36 -9.28 5.66
N ASN A 249 0.77 -9.48 4.97
CA ASN A 249 0.85 -9.73 3.52
C ASN A 249 0.17 -8.65 2.66
N THR A 250 0.09 -7.45 3.18
CA THR A 250 -0.54 -6.29 2.52
C THR A 250 0.04 -6.00 1.14
N GLU A 251 1.32 -6.32 0.93
CA GLU A 251 1.99 -6.17 -0.37
C GLU A 251 1.43 -7.09 -1.45
N PHE A 252 0.81 -8.21 -1.06
CA PHE A 252 0.18 -9.19 -1.97
C PHE A 252 -1.36 -9.11 -1.97
N ALA A 253 -1.94 -8.14 -1.28
CA ALA A 253 -3.39 -8.00 -1.15
C ALA A 253 -4.11 -8.00 -2.50
N VAL A 254 -3.60 -7.24 -3.47
CA VAL A 254 -4.24 -7.09 -4.79
C VAL A 254 -4.23 -8.41 -5.56
N VAL A 255 -3.11 -9.11 -5.59
CA VAL A 255 -3.02 -10.41 -6.28
C VAL A 255 -3.84 -11.49 -5.58
N LEU A 256 -3.91 -11.47 -4.24
CA LEU A 256 -4.80 -12.36 -3.48
C LEU A 256 -6.27 -12.07 -3.78
N GLY A 257 -6.65 -10.79 -3.84
CA GLY A 257 -8.00 -10.38 -4.19
C GLY A 257 -8.40 -10.79 -5.60
N ALA A 258 -7.48 -10.73 -6.56
CA ALA A 258 -7.72 -11.24 -7.90
C ALA A 258 -8.00 -12.77 -7.89
N ILE A 259 -7.20 -13.56 -7.17
CA ILE A 259 -7.44 -15.00 -7.02
C ILE A 259 -8.82 -15.26 -6.41
N LYS A 260 -9.15 -14.57 -5.30
CA LYS A 260 -10.43 -14.71 -4.60
C LYS A 260 -11.64 -14.20 -5.39
N SER A 261 -11.43 -13.45 -6.44
CA SER A 261 -12.48 -13.05 -7.38
C SER A 261 -12.79 -14.12 -8.44
N CYS A 262 -11.93 -15.14 -8.55
CA CYS A 262 -12.08 -16.26 -9.48
C CYS A 262 -12.47 -17.59 -8.79
N GLU A 263 -12.73 -17.56 -7.49
CA GLU A 263 -13.29 -18.66 -6.70
C GLU A 263 -14.82 -18.53 -6.61
#